data_41be3ab8557d1167466d562bacd7cf31
#
_entry.id   41be3ab8557d1167466d562bacd7cf31
#
_cell.length_a   1.000
_cell.length_b   1.000
_cell.length_c   1.000
_cell.angle_alpha   90.00
_cell.angle_beta   90.00
_cell.angle_gamma   90.00
#
_symmetry.space_group_name_H-M   'P 1'
#
loop_
_entity.id
_entity.type
_entity.pdbx_description
1 polymer ?
#
loop_
_entity_poly.entity_id
_entity_poly.type
_entity_poly.pdbx_seq_one_letter_code
_entity_poly.pdbx_strand_id
1 'polypeptide(L)'
;MDKALVIDDEIDICILLVRQLKNLGFQASYCLNVKSANAELASNSYDLIFVDLNLTDGSGYELIHFLRTFDKTAKIIVISAYEGERQKALEVGVSLYIPKPFTKKTIREALHKLNFLNN
;
A
#
# COMPACT_ATOMS: atom_id res chain seq x y z
N MET A 1 1.42 0.97 18.07
CA MET A 1 0.87 1.74 16.93
C MET A 1 1.34 1.11 15.64
N ASP A 2 0.41 0.76 14.77
CA ASP A 2 0.77 0.17 13.49
C ASP A 2 1.38 1.21 12.57
N LYS A 3 2.36 0.79 11.77
CA LYS A 3 3.05 1.64 10.81
C LYS A 3 2.59 1.31 9.39
N ALA A 4 2.24 2.33 8.64
CA ALA A 4 1.78 2.19 7.26
C ALA A 4 2.58 3.07 6.31
N LEU A 5 2.85 2.55 5.11
CA LEU A 5 3.50 3.29 4.03
C LEU A 5 2.59 3.29 2.81
N VAL A 6 2.43 4.45 2.18
CA VAL A 6 1.67 4.59 0.94
C VAL A 6 2.65 4.89 -0.19
N ILE A 7 2.61 4.09 -1.24
CA ILE A 7 3.50 4.25 -2.40
C ILE A 7 2.65 4.49 -3.63
N ASP A 8 2.63 5.74 -4.10
CA ASP A 8 1.81 6.16 -5.24
C ASP A 8 2.42 7.44 -5.81
N ASP A 9 2.48 7.57 -7.13
CA ASP A 9 3.04 8.77 -7.76
C ASP A 9 2.06 9.94 -7.79
N GLU A 10 0.80 9.72 -7.44
CA GLU A 10 -0.20 10.77 -7.31
C GLU A 10 -0.20 11.30 -5.88
N ILE A 11 0.38 12.49 -5.69
CA ILE A 11 0.53 13.05 -4.36
C ILE A 11 -0.80 13.27 -3.63
N ASP A 12 -1.86 13.60 -4.35
CA ASP A 12 -3.18 13.81 -3.75
C ASP A 12 -3.69 12.54 -3.08
N ILE A 13 -3.48 11.40 -3.72
CA ILE A 13 -3.85 10.09 -3.15
C ILE A 13 -3.04 9.82 -1.90
N CYS A 14 -1.74 10.08 -1.95
CA CYS A 14 -0.87 9.89 -0.79
C CYS A 14 -1.32 10.72 0.41
N ILE A 15 -1.61 11.99 0.18
CA ILE A 15 -2.03 12.90 1.26
C ILE A 15 -3.36 12.43 1.85
N LEU A 16 -4.33 12.07 1.02
CA LEU A 16 -5.64 11.61 1.49
C LEU A 16 -5.53 10.32 2.29
N LEU A 17 -4.79 9.34 1.78
CA LEU A 17 -4.62 8.06 2.46
C LEU A 17 -3.86 8.22 3.78
N VAL A 18 -2.77 8.95 3.78
CA VAL A 18 -1.99 9.16 5.00
C VAL A 18 -2.83 9.86 6.07
N ARG A 19 -3.61 10.86 5.67
CA ARG A 19 -4.50 11.56 6.61
C ARG A 19 -5.53 10.61 7.20
N GLN A 20 -6.17 9.79 6.37
CA GLN A 20 -7.16 8.82 6.85
C GLN A 20 -6.52 7.80 7.79
N LEU A 21 -5.35 7.28 7.43
CA LEU A 21 -4.64 6.30 8.25
C LEU A 21 -4.25 6.88 9.61
N LYS A 22 -3.75 8.11 9.63
CA LYS A 22 -3.42 8.78 10.90
C LYS A 22 -4.65 8.96 11.77
N ASN A 23 -5.79 9.33 11.17
CA ASN A 23 -7.04 9.46 11.91
C ASN A 23 -7.53 8.14 12.48
N LEU A 24 -7.11 7.03 11.89
CA LEU A 24 -7.46 5.69 12.36
C LEU A 24 -6.41 5.08 13.30
N GLY A 25 -5.41 5.86 13.68
CA GLY A 25 -4.42 5.45 14.68
C GLY A 25 -3.10 4.91 14.12
N PHE A 26 -2.88 4.98 12.81
CA PHE A 26 -1.61 4.54 12.22
C PHE A 26 -0.56 5.63 12.31
N GLN A 27 0.69 5.20 12.40
CA GLN A 27 1.83 6.03 12.06
C GLN A 27 2.05 5.86 10.55
N ALA A 28 1.76 6.90 9.76
CA ALA A 28 1.71 6.77 8.30
C ALA A 28 2.59 7.78 7.60
N SER A 29 3.18 7.36 6.49
CA SER A 29 4.02 8.18 5.61
C SER A 29 3.83 7.71 4.17
N TYR A 30 4.45 8.42 3.22
CA TYR A 30 4.33 8.06 1.80
C TYR A 30 5.61 8.25 1.02
N CYS A 31 5.70 7.56 -0.12
CA CYS A 31 6.74 7.70 -1.12
C CYS A 31 6.08 7.87 -2.48
N LEU A 32 6.69 8.64 -3.37
CA LEU A 32 6.11 8.97 -4.67
C LEU A 32 6.67 8.14 -5.84
N ASN A 33 7.69 7.31 -5.60
CA ASN A 33 8.34 6.55 -6.67
C ASN A 33 9.03 5.30 -6.12
N VAL A 34 9.50 4.46 -7.04
CA VAL A 34 10.16 3.19 -6.69
C VAL A 34 11.46 3.45 -5.93
N LYS A 35 12.26 4.41 -6.37
CA LYS A 35 13.56 4.68 -5.76
C LYS A 35 13.44 5.03 -4.29
N SER A 36 12.57 5.99 -3.96
CA SER A 36 12.38 6.41 -2.56
C SER A 36 11.74 5.30 -1.73
N ALA A 37 10.83 4.53 -2.33
CA ALA A 37 10.19 3.42 -1.64
C ALA A 37 11.18 2.31 -1.31
N ASN A 38 12.08 1.96 -2.24
CA ASN A 38 13.13 0.97 -1.97
C ASN A 38 14.01 1.39 -0.80
N ALA A 39 14.43 2.65 -0.77
CA ALA A 39 15.25 3.17 0.32
C ALA A 39 14.51 3.11 1.66
N GLU A 40 13.23 3.48 1.64
CA GLU A 40 12.41 3.47 2.84
C GLU A 40 12.18 2.04 3.37
N LEU A 41 11.87 1.11 2.48
CA LEU A 41 11.62 -0.29 2.86
C LEU A 41 12.88 -1.00 3.34
N ALA A 42 14.06 -0.60 2.82
CA ALA A 42 15.33 -1.16 3.27
C ALA A 42 15.71 -0.70 4.67
N SER A 43 15.22 0.46 5.11
CA SER A 43 15.61 1.09 6.38
C SER A 43 14.58 0.97 7.49
N ASN A 44 13.31 0.73 7.15
CA ASN A 44 12.20 0.72 8.12
C ASN A 44 11.27 -0.46 7.89
N SER A 45 10.65 -0.91 8.97
CA SER A 45 9.61 -1.96 8.92
C SER A 45 8.23 -1.33 8.91
N TYR A 46 7.31 -1.95 8.21
CA TYR A 46 5.92 -1.51 8.12
C TYR A 46 4.98 -2.69 8.34
N ASP A 47 3.82 -2.42 8.94
CA ASP A 47 2.78 -3.43 9.14
C ASP A 47 1.85 -3.50 7.93
N LEU A 48 1.70 -2.37 7.25
CA LEU A 48 0.77 -2.21 6.14
C LEU A 48 1.40 -1.35 5.05
N ILE A 49 1.31 -1.79 3.81
CA ILE A 49 1.85 -1.05 2.66
C ILE A 49 0.81 -0.98 1.57
N PHE A 50 0.49 0.23 1.13
CA PHE A 50 -0.34 0.46 -0.07
C PHE A 50 0.61 0.70 -1.24
N VAL A 51 0.41 -0.01 -2.34
CA VAL A 51 1.30 0.08 -3.51
C VAL A 51 0.50 0.30 -4.78
N ASP A 52 0.80 1.37 -5.51
CA ASP A 52 0.32 1.54 -6.89
C ASP A 52 1.21 0.70 -7.80
N LEU A 53 0.61 -0.03 -8.73
CA LEU A 53 1.36 -0.88 -9.66
C LEU A 53 2.08 -0.09 -10.74
N ASN A 54 1.61 1.10 -11.05
CA ASN A 54 2.15 1.92 -12.15
C ASN A 54 2.77 3.19 -11.58
N LEU A 55 4.08 3.14 -11.38
CA LEU A 55 4.84 4.28 -10.87
C LEU A 55 5.67 4.88 -12.00
N THR A 56 6.07 6.15 -11.86
CA THR A 56 6.79 6.87 -12.92
C THR A 56 8.15 6.24 -13.25
N ASP A 57 8.81 5.65 -12.27
CA ASP A 57 10.15 5.09 -12.43
C ASP A 57 10.20 3.57 -12.31
N GLY A 58 9.05 2.89 -12.39
CA GLY A 58 9.04 1.44 -12.35
C GLY A 58 7.69 0.87 -11.96
N SER A 59 7.70 -0.43 -11.65
CA SER A 59 6.50 -1.18 -11.34
C SER A 59 6.38 -1.45 -9.84
N GLY A 60 5.15 -1.36 -9.33
CA GLY A 60 4.86 -1.76 -7.95
C GLY A 60 5.15 -3.24 -7.71
N TYR A 61 5.11 -4.08 -8.75
CA TYR A 61 5.48 -5.48 -8.61
C TYR A 61 6.94 -5.65 -8.20
N GLU A 62 7.83 -4.81 -8.71
CA GLU A 62 9.25 -4.84 -8.33
C GLU A 62 9.41 -4.56 -6.84
N LEU A 63 8.64 -3.61 -6.32
CA LEU A 63 8.66 -3.29 -4.89
C LEU A 63 8.15 -4.45 -4.05
N ILE A 64 7.09 -5.12 -4.49
CA ILE A 64 6.53 -6.26 -3.79
C ILE A 64 7.56 -7.39 -3.74
N HIS A 65 8.21 -7.69 -4.86
CA HIS A 65 9.26 -8.71 -4.90
C HIS A 65 10.42 -8.35 -3.97
N PHE A 66 10.89 -7.11 -4.03
CA PHE A 66 11.98 -6.65 -3.17
C PHE A 66 11.62 -6.83 -1.69
N LEU A 67 10.46 -6.35 -1.30
CA LEU A 67 9.99 -6.45 0.08
C LEU A 67 9.94 -7.91 0.54
N ARG A 68 9.37 -8.80 -0.28
CA ARG A 68 9.19 -10.20 0.10
C ARG A 68 10.49 -10.99 0.21
N THR A 69 11.62 -10.46 -0.24
CA THR A 69 12.91 -11.12 -0.02
C THR A 69 13.34 -11.07 1.44
N PHE A 70 12.85 -10.10 2.23
CA PHE A 70 13.25 -9.95 3.63
C PHE A 70 12.07 -9.77 4.60
N ASP A 71 10.88 -9.49 4.13
CA ASP A 71 9.69 -9.35 4.99
C ASP A 71 8.51 -10.06 4.35
N LYS A 72 8.05 -11.12 5.01
CA LYS A 72 6.93 -11.93 4.55
C LYS A 72 5.65 -11.66 5.33
N THR A 73 5.70 -10.76 6.30
CA THR A 73 4.58 -10.55 7.23
C THR A 73 3.80 -9.26 6.98
N ALA A 74 4.43 -8.24 6.39
CA ALA A 74 3.73 -6.98 6.09
C ALA A 74 2.53 -7.25 5.19
N LYS A 75 1.40 -6.63 5.52
CA LYS A 75 0.21 -6.72 4.67
C LYS A 75 0.36 -5.73 3.52
N ILE A 76 0.07 -6.18 2.31
CA ILE A 76 0.17 -5.35 1.11
C ILE A 76 -1.20 -5.19 0.49
N ILE A 77 -1.61 -3.94 0.28
CA ILE A 77 -2.81 -3.60 -0.46
C ILE A 77 -2.37 -2.92 -1.75
N VAL A 78 -2.70 -3.52 -2.88
CA VAL A 78 -2.45 -2.90 -4.18
C VAL A 78 -3.60 -1.94 -4.49
N ILE A 79 -3.26 -0.73 -4.93
CA ILE A 79 -4.23 0.23 -5.47
C ILE A 79 -3.89 0.46 -6.94
N SER A 80 -4.89 0.46 -7.82
CA SER A 80 -4.61 0.57 -9.25
C SER A 80 -5.81 1.10 -10.02
N ALA A 81 -5.53 1.86 -11.09
CA ALA A 81 -6.55 2.32 -12.01
C ALA A 81 -6.97 1.22 -13.01
N TYR A 82 -6.25 0.10 -13.05
CA TYR A 82 -6.44 -0.94 -14.06
C TYR A 82 -7.05 -2.19 -13.46
N GLU A 83 -8.31 -2.44 -13.75
CA GLU A 83 -9.06 -3.59 -13.23
C GLU A 83 -8.45 -4.93 -13.66
N GLY A 84 -7.85 -5.00 -14.84
CA GLY A 84 -7.24 -6.21 -15.36
C GLY A 84 -6.03 -6.71 -14.57
N GLU A 85 -5.51 -5.91 -13.64
CA GLU A 85 -4.36 -6.29 -12.82
C GLU A 85 -4.74 -7.06 -11.55
N ARG A 86 -6.03 -7.15 -11.21
CA ARG A 86 -6.48 -7.74 -9.95
C ARG A 86 -5.96 -9.16 -9.74
N GLN A 87 -6.17 -10.04 -10.73
CA GLN A 87 -5.79 -11.44 -10.57
C GLN A 87 -4.29 -11.61 -10.45
N LYS A 88 -3.54 -10.90 -11.27
CA LYS A 88 -2.08 -10.95 -11.23
C LYS A 88 -1.53 -10.47 -9.88
N ALA A 89 -2.10 -9.39 -9.35
CA ALA A 89 -1.69 -8.86 -8.05
C ALA A 89 -1.93 -9.90 -6.95
N LEU A 90 -3.11 -10.53 -6.94
CA LEU A 90 -3.43 -11.54 -5.94
C LEU A 90 -2.54 -12.77 -6.07
N GLU A 91 -2.17 -13.14 -7.28
CA GLU A 91 -1.28 -14.27 -7.52
C GLU A 91 0.12 -14.06 -6.97
N VAL A 92 0.63 -12.82 -6.94
CA VAL A 92 1.94 -12.54 -6.36
C VAL A 92 1.90 -12.37 -4.83
N GLY A 93 0.75 -12.66 -4.21
CA GLY A 93 0.66 -12.75 -2.76
C GLY A 93 0.35 -11.46 -2.03
N VAL A 94 -0.31 -10.50 -2.69
CA VAL A 94 -0.80 -9.32 -1.97
C VAL A 94 -2.05 -9.67 -1.19
N SER A 95 -2.32 -8.90 -0.13
CA SER A 95 -3.45 -9.17 0.75
C SER A 95 -4.78 -8.75 0.14
N LEU A 96 -4.84 -7.59 -0.49
CA LEU A 96 -6.05 -7.07 -1.12
C LEU A 96 -5.68 -6.23 -2.35
N TYR A 97 -6.65 -6.10 -3.26
CA TYR A 97 -6.58 -5.23 -4.42
C TYR A 97 -7.74 -4.24 -4.36
N ILE A 98 -7.43 -2.95 -4.48
CA ILE A 98 -8.44 -1.88 -4.46
C ILE A 98 -8.35 -1.08 -5.75
N PRO A 99 -9.41 -1.06 -6.57
CA PRO A 99 -9.41 -0.24 -7.78
C PRO A 99 -9.57 1.24 -7.46
N LYS A 100 -8.97 2.09 -8.28
CA LYS A 100 -9.19 3.53 -8.24
C LYS A 100 -10.39 3.89 -9.14
N PRO A 101 -11.19 4.86 -8.77
CA PRO A 101 -11.17 5.62 -7.53
C PRO A 101 -11.77 4.83 -6.37
N PHE A 102 -11.31 5.12 -5.16
CA PHE A 102 -11.84 4.49 -3.96
C PHE A 102 -12.36 5.54 -2.99
N THR A 103 -13.14 5.10 -2.00
CA THR A 103 -13.70 5.98 -0.99
C THR A 103 -13.07 5.70 0.38
N LYS A 104 -13.30 6.59 1.34
CA LYS A 104 -12.88 6.36 2.73
C LYS A 104 -13.48 5.07 3.27
N LYS A 105 -14.72 4.78 2.90
CA LYS A 105 -15.41 3.55 3.31
C LYS A 105 -14.67 2.32 2.80
N THR A 106 -14.24 2.33 1.53
CA THR A 106 -13.49 1.22 0.94
C THR A 106 -12.22 0.93 1.74
N ILE A 107 -11.48 1.97 2.10
CA ILE A 107 -10.25 1.83 2.87
C ILE A 107 -10.55 1.29 4.27
N ARG A 108 -11.56 1.82 4.93
CA ARG A 108 -11.95 1.34 6.26
C ARG A 108 -12.34 -0.14 6.24
N GLU A 109 -13.12 -0.55 5.25
CA GLU A 109 -13.52 -1.96 5.09
C GLU A 109 -12.30 -2.86 4.86
N ALA A 110 -11.33 -2.40 4.05
CA ALA A 110 -10.10 -3.14 3.82
C ALA A 110 -9.32 -3.36 5.11
N LEU A 111 -9.21 -2.31 5.93
CA LEU A 111 -8.49 -2.39 7.20
C LEU A 111 -9.18 -3.33 8.18
N HIS A 112 -10.51 -3.37 8.19
CA HIS A 112 -11.26 -4.35 8.97
C HIS A 112 -10.98 -5.77 8.51
N LYS A 113 -10.98 -6.00 7.20
CA LYS A 113 -10.70 -7.32 6.64
C LYS A 113 -9.33 -7.84 7.03
N LEU A 114 -8.35 -6.94 7.14
CA LEU A 114 -6.99 -7.31 7.50
C LEU A 114 -6.73 -7.24 9.01
N ASN A 115 -7.76 -7.02 9.80
CA ASN A 115 -7.71 -7.00 11.26
C ASN A 115 -6.91 -5.86 11.86
N PHE A 116 -6.80 -4.75 11.14
CA PHE A 116 -6.17 -3.54 11.67
C PHE A 116 -7.16 -2.68 12.47
N LEU A 117 -8.46 -2.86 12.26
CA LEU A 117 -9.49 -2.11 12.98
C LEU A 117 -10.45 -3.08 13.66
N ASN A 118 -10.86 -2.72 14.87
CA ASN A 118 -11.94 -3.38 15.58
C ASN A 118 -13.23 -2.57 15.37
N ASN A 119 -14.37 -3.20 15.50
CA ASN A 119 -15.65 -2.52 15.35
C ASN A 119 -15.89 -1.50 16.47
#